data_f7a9f38b6ea2e10a525b0d8687631b9b
#
_entry.id   f7a9f38b6ea2e10a525b0d8687631b9b
#
_cell.length_a   1.000
_cell.length_b   1.000
_cell.length_c   1.000
_cell.angle_alpha   90.00
_cell.angle_beta   90.00
_cell.angle_gamma   90.00
#
_symmetry.space_group_name_H-M   'P 1'
#
loop_
_entity.id
_entity.type
_entity.pdbx_description
1 polymer ?
#
loop_
_entity_poly.entity_id
_entity_poly.type
_entity_poly.pdbx_seq_one_letter_code
_entity_poly.pdbx_strand_id
1 'polypeptide(L)'
;QFPRKKARTLRFSCGAPRSARVIADGSRALFLRSDGSEDTVTSLWMSVIDENGNASEMLLADPRTLLADADAEDVPAEERARRERAREGGSGIVGYSTDASGNRVTFTINGQLFLTDIAVGVTRAIAIEEDELKPVLNPRISPDGQHVMYTTGTYLVNVDLADTAFDTAFGDDDCEIGDAISVVASIPQDGEWKIGLAEFAAGEEMNRYDGFWWSPDSKYVLFETYDESPEPIWHLSDP
;
A
#
# COMPACT_ATOMS: atom_id res chain seq x y z
N GLN A 1 24.93 11.04 -22.69
CA GLN A 1 24.50 9.81 -22.01
C GLN A 1 23.99 10.04 -20.56
N PHE A 2 24.56 11.00 -19.82
CA PHE A 2 24.20 11.26 -18.41
C PHE A 2 22.69 11.56 -18.20
N PRO A 3 22.01 12.45 -18.97
CA PRO A 3 20.59 12.74 -18.73
C PRO A 3 19.69 11.51 -18.91
N ARG A 4 19.98 10.68 -19.94
CA ARG A 4 19.22 9.44 -20.16
C ARG A 4 19.43 8.43 -19.03
N LYS A 5 20.64 8.27 -18.55
CA LYS A 5 20.95 7.36 -17.45
C LYS A 5 20.29 7.81 -16.16
N LYS A 6 20.32 9.12 -15.86
CA LYS A 6 19.65 9.71 -14.72
C LYS A 6 18.12 9.47 -14.76
N ALA A 7 17.48 9.61 -15.94
CA ALA A 7 16.05 9.36 -16.09
C ALA A 7 15.70 7.88 -15.90
N ARG A 8 16.40 6.98 -16.58
CA ARG A 8 16.16 5.53 -16.51
C ARG A 8 16.35 4.92 -15.14
N THR A 9 17.21 5.49 -14.33
CA THR A 9 17.55 5.00 -12.98
C THR A 9 16.84 5.76 -11.88
N LEU A 10 15.77 6.48 -12.21
CA LEU A 10 15.03 7.35 -11.27
C LEU A 10 15.99 8.22 -10.44
N ARG A 11 16.89 8.94 -11.12
CA ARG A 11 17.94 9.78 -10.52
C ARG A 11 19.00 8.98 -9.74
N PHE A 12 19.28 7.75 -10.17
CA PHE A 12 20.19 6.80 -9.52
C PHE A 12 19.70 6.28 -8.17
N SER A 13 18.39 6.21 -7.98
CA SER A 13 17.78 5.67 -6.76
C SER A 13 17.33 4.20 -6.89
N CYS A 14 17.27 3.65 -8.12
CA CYS A 14 16.96 2.23 -8.31
C CYS A 14 18.00 1.33 -7.60
N GLY A 15 17.52 0.25 -6.96
CA GLY A 15 18.33 -0.68 -6.16
C GLY A 15 18.69 -0.15 -4.76
N ALA A 16 18.38 1.09 -4.41
CA ALA A 16 18.55 1.59 -3.05
C ALA A 16 17.34 1.23 -2.18
N PRO A 17 17.55 0.77 -0.92
CA PRO A 17 16.48 0.59 0.05
C PRO A 17 15.77 1.91 0.35
N ARG A 18 14.43 1.88 0.45
CA ARG A 18 13.60 3.03 0.81
C ARG A 18 12.44 2.62 1.71
N SER A 19 11.80 3.60 2.34
CA SER A 19 10.68 3.37 3.25
C SER A 19 11.00 2.32 4.33
N ALA A 20 12.24 2.33 4.84
CA ALA A 20 12.70 1.36 5.82
C ALA A 20 11.97 1.55 7.15
N ARG A 21 11.50 0.45 7.74
CA ARG A 21 10.84 0.42 9.04
C ARG A 21 11.37 -0.74 9.87
N VAL A 22 11.89 -0.41 11.04
CA VAL A 22 12.26 -1.42 12.05
C VAL A 22 10.99 -1.96 12.69
N ILE A 23 10.89 -3.26 12.83
CA ILE A 23 9.72 -3.98 13.35
C ILE A 23 10.10 -4.93 14.47
N ALA A 24 9.10 -5.42 15.17
CA ALA A 24 9.23 -6.31 16.32
C ALA A 24 10.15 -5.70 17.41
N ASP A 25 11.07 -6.48 17.89
CA ASP A 25 12.05 -6.14 18.95
C ASP A 25 13.31 -5.39 18.41
N GLY A 26 13.29 -4.98 17.14
CA GLY A 26 14.43 -4.34 16.48
C GLY A 26 15.33 -5.30 15.71
N SER A 27 15.07 -6.60 15.76
CA SER A 27 15.84 -7.62 15.03
C SER A 27 15.49 -7.69 13.55
N ARG A 28 14.40 -7.08 13.13
CA ARG A 28 13.90 -7.10 11.74
C ARG A 28 13.67 -5.69 11.22
N ALA A 29 13.87 -5.50 9.92
CA ALA A 29 13.53 -4.28 9.21
C ALA A 29 12.87 -4.62 7.88
N LEU A 30 11.73 -3.98 7.59
CA LEU A 30 11.07 -4.03 6.28
C LEU A 30 11.55 -2.85 5.45
N PHE A 31 11.67 -3.05 4.14
CA PHE A 31 12.00 -1.97 3.21
C PHE A 31 11.57 -2.32 1.79
N LEU A 32 11.48 -1.30 0.95
CA LEU A 32 11.22 -1.44 -0.47
C LEU A 32 12.53 -1.30 -1.24
N ARG A 33 12.73 -2.16 -2.23
CA ARG A 33 13.91 -2.10 -3.11
C ARG A 33 13.63 -2.80 -4.44
N SER A 34 14.14 -2.26 -5.54
CA SER A 34 14.20 -2.96 -6.82
C SER A 34 15.48 -3.79 -6.94
N ASP A 35 15.49 -4.80 -7.81
CA ASP A 35 16.58 -5.79 -7.91
C ASP A 35 17.90 -5.19 -8.41
N GLY A 36 17.85 -4.09 -9.13
CA GLY A 36 19.05 -3.49 -9.70
C GLY A 36 18.97 -2.01 -10.00
N SER A 37 20.11 -1.45 -10.35
CA SER A 37 20.26 0.00 -10.58
C SER A 37 19.52 0.56 -11.80
N GLU A 38 18.97 -0.29 -12.66
CA GLU A 38 18.16 0.10 -13.82
C GLU A 38 16.75 -0.51 -13.76
N ASP A 39 16.42 -1.23 -12.70
CA ASP A 39 15.12 -1.80 -12.45
C ASP A 39 14.24 -0.81 -11.67
N THR A 40 13.07 -0.48 -12.20
CA THR A 40 12.11 0.44 -11.59
C THR A 40 11.00 -0.27 -10.80
N VAL A 41 10.88 -1.60 -10.91
CA VAL A 41 9.88 -2.39 -10.18
C VAL A 41 10.38 -2.66 -8.77
N THR A 42 9.63 -2.17 -7.81
CA THR A 42 9.98 -2.27 -6.39
C THR A 42 9.27 -3.44 -5.74
N SER A 43 10.02 -4.23 -5.00
CA SER A 43 9.56 -5.38 -4.21
C SER A 43 9.66 -5.09 -2.71
N LEU A 44 8.95 -5.87 -1.90
CA LEU A 44 9.02 -5.82 -0.43
C LEU A 44 10.09 -6.79 0.06
N TRP A 45 11.01 -6.27 0.86
CA TRP A 45 12.13 -7.00 1.43
C TRP A 45 12.12 -6.93 2.96
N MET A 46 12.74 -7.92 3.58
CA MET A 46 13.01 -7.93 5.01
C MET A 46 14.50 -8.20 5.25
N SER A 47 15.10 -7.42 6.14
CA SER A 47 16.41 -7.71 6.74
C SER A 47 16.19 -8.28 8.14
N VAL A 48 16.94 -9.32 8.48
CA VAL A 48 16.94 -9.94 9.81
C VAL A 48 18.36 -9.87 10.36
N ILE A 49 18.48 -9.46 11.61
CA ILE A 49 19.76 -9.42 12.34
C ILE A 49 19.74 -10.56 13.35
N ASP A 50 20.71 -11.48 13.25
CA ASP A 50 20.84 -12.59 14.19
C ASP A 50 21.48 -12.16 15.54
N GLU A 51 21.53 -13.07 16.50
CA GLU A 51 22.12 -12.84 17.82
C GLU A 51 23.63 -12.48 17.79
N ASN A 52 24.31 -12.77 16.69
CA ASN A 52 25.72 -12.44 16.48
C ASN A 52 25.91 -11.10 15.74
N GLY A 53 24.81 -10.42 15.39
CA GLY A 53 24.82 -9.17 14.64
C GLY A 53 25.00 -9.32 13.12
N ASN A 54 24.87 -10.53 12.57
CA ASN A 54 24.91 -10.74 11.13
C ASN A 54 23.56 -10.40 10.52
N ALA A 55 23.57 -9.61 9.46
CA ALA A 55 22.38 -9.28 8.70
C ALA A 55 22.17 -10.25 7.53
N SER A 56 20.95 -10.72 7.35
CA SER A 56 20.50 -11.44 6.15
C SER A 56 19.28 -10.75 5.57
N GLU A 57 19.11 -10.83 4.26
CA GLU A 57 17.98 -10.23 3.57
C GLU A 57 17.17 -11.31 2.87
N MET A 58 15.85 -11.14 2.87
CA MET A 58 14.93 -12.01 2.16
C MET A 58 13.88 -11.19 1.42
N LEU A 59 13.51 -11.66 0.23
CA LEU A 59 12.41 -11.14 -0.55
C LEU A 59 11.10 -11.67 0.04
N LEU A 60 10.21 -10.78 0.45
CA LEU A 60 8.90 -11.15 0.99
C LEU A 60 7.81 -11.18 -0.09
N ALA A 61 7.81 -10.18 -0.98
CA ALA A 61 6.81 -10.09 -2.04
C ALA A 61 7.42 -9.45 -3.29
N ASP A 62 7.27 -10.15 -4.42
CA ASP A 62 7.67 -9.66 -5.74
C ASP A 62 6.41 -9.42 -6.60
N PRO A 63 6.17 -8.18 -7.06
CA PRO A 63 5.05 -7.87 -7.95
C PRO A 63 4.98 -8.77 -9.18
N ARG A 64 6.11 -9.18 -9.73
CA ARG A 64 6.19 -10.01 -10.94
C ARG A 64 5.67 -11.44 -10.73
N THR A 65 5.68 -11.93 -9.49
CA THR A 65 5.13 -13.24 -9.14
C THR A 65 3.67 -13.15 -8.70
N LEU A 66 3.24 -11.99 -8.20
CA LEU A 66 1.88 -11.78 -7.68
C LEU A 66 0.88 -11.39 -8.78
N LEU A 67 1.35 -10.72 -9.83
CA LEU A 67 0.52 -10.34 -10.97
C LEU A 67 1.01 -11.04 -12.23
N ALA A 68 0.09 -11.71 -12.94
CA ALA A 68 0.41 -12.40 -14.20
C ALA A 68 0.90 -11.45 -15.32
N ASP A 69 0.52 -10.16 -15.25
CA ASP A 69 0.90 -9.08 -16.16
C ASP A 69 1.40 -7.85 -15.38
N ALA A 70 2.46 -8.01 -14.59
CA ALA A 70 3.04 -6.93 -13.78
C ALA A 70 3.58 -5.74 -14.61
N ASP A 71 3.80 -5.94 -15.91
CA ASP A 71 4.27 -4.90 -16.84
C ASP A 71 3.14 -4.00 -17.36
N ALA A 72 1.87 -4.42 -17.25
CA ALA A 72 0.71 -3.61 -17.57
C ALA A 72 0.30 -2.78 -16.34
N GLU A 73 0.93 -1.63 -16.18
CA GLU A 73 0.66 -0.75 -15.06
C GLU A 73 -0.66 0.01 -15.27
N ASP A 74 -1.75 -0.55 -14.75
CA ASP A 74 -3.04 0.14 -14.67
C ASP A 74 -3.19 0.79 -13.27
N VAL A 75 -2.52 1.92 -13.12
CA VAL A 75 -2.53 2.67 -11.86
C VAL A 75 -3.76 3.55 -11.80
N PRO A 76 -4.59 3.44 -10.74
CA PRO A 76 -5.73 4.32 -10.51
C PRO A 76 -5.34 5.80 -10.52
N ALA A 77 -6.24 6.67 -10.97
CA ALA A 77 -5.95 8.10 -11.16
C ALA A 77 -5.50 8.78 -9.85
N GLU A 78 -6.14 8.47 -8.74
CA GLU A 78 -5.82 8.99 -7.41
C GLU A 78 -4.44 8.54 -6.94
N GLU A 79 -4.10 7.28 -7.17
CA GLU A 79 -2.77 6.75 -6.85
C GLU A 79 -1.69 7.36 -7.75
N ARG A 80 -2.00 7.59 -9.02
CA ARG A 80 -1.10 8.30 -9.93
C ARG A 80 -0.83 9.71 -9.44
N ALA A 81 -1.88 10.47 -9.06
CA ALA A 81 -1.74 11.81 -8.50
C ALA A 81 -0.93 11.80 -7.20
N ARG A 82 -1.16 10.82 -6.31
CA ARG A 82 -0.37 10.66 -5.08
C ARG A 82 1.11 10.40 -5.39
N ARG A 83 1.41 9.50 -6.34
CA ARG A 83 2.79 9.21 -6.76
C ARG A 83 3.50 10.41 -7.36
N GLU A 84 2.81 11.21 -8.17
CA GLU A 84 3.35 12.45 -8.72
C GLU A 84 3.72 13.44 -7.62
N ARG A 85 2.85 13.67 -6.64
CA ARG A 85 3.12 14.54 -5.48
C ARG A 85 4.29 14.01 -4.65
N ALA A 86 4.32 12.72 -4.36
CA ALA A 86 5.42 12.06 -3.66
C ALA A 86 6.70 11.95 -4.50
N ARG A 87 6.66 12.35 -5.79
CA ARG A 87 7.75 12.17 -6.77
C ARG A 87 8.21 10.72 -6.87
N GLU A 88 7.26 9.81 -6.73
CA GLU A 88 7.45 8.38 -6.78
C GLU A 88 7.43 7.91 -8.24
N GLY A 89 8.59 7.62 -8.79
CA GLY A 89 8.74 7.20 -10.19
C GLY A 89 8.87 5.68 -10.37
N GLY A 90 8.80 4.91 -9.28
CA GLY A 90 8.86 3.45 -9.32
C GLY A 90 7.50 2.82 -9.62
N SER A 91 7.53 1.56 -10.02
CA SER A 91 6.37 0.69 -10.16
C SER A 91 6.39 -0.46 -9.15
N GLY A 92 5.38 -1.32 -9.16
CA GLY A 92 5.25 -2.42 -8.22
C GLY A 92 4.77 -1.96 -6.85
N ILE A 93 5.40 -2.42 -5.77
CA ILE A 93 5.04 -2.07 -4.39
C ILE A 93 5.68 -0.72 -4.05
N VAL A 94 4.88 0.33 -3.94
CA VAL A 94 5.37 1.70 -3.67
C VAL A 94 5.12 2.17 -2.24
N GLY A 95 4.31 1.43 -1.50
CA GLY A 95 4.03 1.68 -0.09
C GLY A 95 3.52 0.42 0.59
N TYR A 96 3.66 0.35 1.90
CA TYR A 96 3.16 -0.77 2.72
C TYR A 96 2.78 -0.30 4.12
N SER A 97 1.99 -1.11 4.81
CA SER A 97 1.66 -0.94 6.22
C SER A 97 1.88 -2.25 6.95
N THR A 98 2.36 -2.18 8.22
CA THR A 98 2.54 -3.36 9.07
C THR A 98 1.81 -3.18 10.39
N ASP A 99 1.35 -4.28 10.97
CA ASP A 99 0.80 -4.35 12.32
C ASP A 99 1.86 -4.01 13.39
N ALA A 100 1.46 -3.83 14.63
CA ALA A 100 2.36 -3.46 15.72
C ALA A 100 3.40 -4.55 16.04
N SER A 101 3.06 -5.82 15.84
CA SER A 101 3.96 -6.95 16.03
C SER A 101 4.96 -7.15 14.90
N GLY A 102 4.69 -6.55 13.73
CA GLY A 102 5.49 -6.75 12.53
C GLY A 102 5.39 -8.15 11.94
N ASN A 103 4.24 -8.80 12.09
CA ASN A 103 3.99 -10.14 11.56
C ASN A 103 3.16 -10.12 10.29
N ARG A 104 2.33 -9.10 10.09
CA ARG A 104 1.48 -8.93 8.90
C ARG A 104 1.80 -7.62 8.19
N VAL A 105 1.82 -7.67 6.86
CA VAL A 105 2.10 -6.51 6.00
C VAL A 105 1.05 -6.43 4.91
N THR A 106 0.45 -5.27 4.72
CA THR A 106 -0.48 -5.00 3.63
C THR A 106 0.09 -3.97 2.67
N PHE A 107 -0.23 -4.11 1.39
CA PHE A 107 0.15 -3.20 0.32
C PHE A 107 -0.80 -3.34 -0.87
N THR A 108 -0.67 -2.45 -1.84
CA THR A 108 -1.38 -2.54 -3.12
C THR A 108 -0.40 -2.65 -4.29
N ILE A 109 -0.84 -3.34 -5.33
CA ILE A 109 -0.25 -3.31 -6.66
C ILE A 109 -1.40 -3.09 -7.64
N ASN A 110 -1.34 -2.02 -8.44
CA ASN A 110 -2.37 -1.65 -9.42
C ASN A 110 -3.80 -1.62 -8.84
N GLY A 111 -3.95 -1.11 -7.62
CA GLY A 111 -5.25 -1.00 -6.95
C GLY A 111 -5.79 -2.32 -6.39
N GLN A 112 -5.07 -3.43 -6.50
CA GLN A 112 -5.39 -4.71 -5.85
C GLN A 112 -4.74 -4.80 -4.48
N LEU A 113 -5.47 -5.35 -3.51
CA LEU A 113 -5.02 -5.49 -2.12
C LEU A 113 -4.29 -6.81 -1.91
N PHE A 114 -3.15 -6.75 -1.23
CA PHE A 114 -2.37 -7.91 -0.83
C PHE A 114 -2.05 -7.90 0.67
N LEU A 115 -1.96 -9.09 1.22
CA LEU A 115 -1.55 -9.34 2.60
C LEU A 115 -0.41 -10.36 2.62
N THR A 116 0.67 -10.04 3.31
CA THR A 116 1.80 -10.94 3.58
C THR A 116 1.80 -11.31 5.07
N ASP A 117 1.80 -12.59 5.38
CA ASP A 117 2.14 -13.10 6.71
C ASP A 117 3.63 -13.45 6.72
N ILE A 118 4.39 -12.76 7.56
CA ILE A 118 5.85 -12.90 7.63
C ILE A 118 6.23 -14.22 8.33
N ALA A 119 5.45 -14.68 9.31
CA ALA A 119 5.75 -15.88 10.06
C ALA A 119 5.62 -17.14 9.18
N VAL A 120 4.63 -17.14 8.28
CA VAL A 120 4.38 -18.24 7.34
C VAL A 120 5.16 -18.04 6.03
N GLY A 121 5.53 -16.81 5.70
CA GLY A 121 6.22 -16.47 4.44
C GLY A 121 5.30 -16.52 3.22
N VAL A 122 4.00 -16.26 3.41
CA VAL A 122 2.98 -16.33 2.35
C VAL A 122 2.40 -14.96 2.08
N THR A 123 2.27 -14.62 0.80
CA THR A 123 1.53 -13.44 0.32
C THR A 123 0.30 -13.90 -0.45
N ARG A 124 -0.86 -13.35 -0.11
CA ARG A 124 -2.12 -13.59 -0.81
C ARG A 124 -2.78 -12.29 -1.27
N ALA A 125 -3.54 -12.36 -2.35
CA ALA A 125 -4.48 -11.29 -2.70
C ALA A 125 -5.71 -11.36 -1.79
N ILE A 126 -6.26 -10.20 -1.46
CA ILE A 126 -7.58 -10.06 -0.85
C ILE A 126 -8.53 -9.64 -1.98
N ALA A 127 -9.50 -10.50 -2.29
CA ALA A 127 -10.48 -10.23 -3.33
C ALA A 127 -11.48 -9.17 -2.86
N ILE A 128 -11.66 -8.12 -3.64
CA ILE A 128 -12.73 -7.13 -3.49
C ILE A 128 -13.66 -7.37 -4.68
N GLU A 129 -14.84 -7.92 -4.42
CA GLU A 129 -15.77 -8.30 -5.49
C GLU A 129 -16.55 -7.10 -6.03
N GLU A 130 -16.99 -6.19 -5.16
CA GLU A 130 -17.79 -5.03 -5.50
C GLU A 130 -16.95 -3.96 -6.20
N ASP A 131 -17.32 -3.61 -7.43
CA ASP A 131 -16.59 -2.61 -8.23
C ASP A 131 -16.64 -1.21 -7.62
N GLU A 132 -17.70 -0.88 -6.88
CA GLU A 132 -17.83 0.41 -6.17
C GLU A 132 -16.84 0.56 -5.01
N LEU A 133 -16.31 -0.56 -4.48
CA LEU A 133 -15.29 -0.59 -3.44
C LEU A 133 -13.86 -0.64 -4.00
N LYS A 134 -13.71 -0.36 -5.28
CA LYS A 134 -12.42 -0.23 -5.97
C LYS A 134 -12.21 1.21 -6.47
N PRO A 135 -10.96 1.63 -6.67
CA PRO A 135 -9.72 0.94 -6.39
C PRO A 135 -9.37 0.94 -4.90
N VAL A 136 -8.52 0.01 -4.45
CA VAL A 136 -7.97 0.03 -3.10
C VAL A 136 -6.82 1.03 -3.05
N LEU A 137 -6.97 2.08 -2.25
CA LEU A 137 -5.98 3.13 -2.09
C LEU A 137 -5.49 3.18 -0.64
N ASN A 138 -4.18 3.32 -0.46
CA ASN A 138 -3.53 3.55 0.82
C ASN A 138 -3.94 2.56 1.94
N PRO A 139 -3.86 1.22 1.75
CA PRO A 139 -4.28 0.27 2.77
C PRO A 139 -3.42 0.39 4.04
N ARG A 140 -4.08 0.34 5.19
CA ARG A 140 -3.46 0.41 6.52
C ARG A 140 -3.98 -0.73 7.39
N ILE A 141 -3.08 -1.60 7.80
CA ILE A 141 -3.41 -2.67 8.73
C ILE A 141 -3.53 -2.10 10.15
N SER A 142 -4.48 -2.62 10.92
CA SER A 142 -4.66 -2.26 12.33
C SER A 142 -3.47 -2.69 13.19
N PRO A 143 -3.20 -2.01 14.32
CA PRO A 143 -2.11 -2.39 15.21
C PRO A 143 -2.16 -3.85 15.71
N ASP A 144 -3.36 -4.42 15.90
CA ASP A 144 -3.55 -5.82 16.29
C ASP A 144 -3.43 -6.82 15.12
N GLY A 145 -3.33 -6.31 13.89
CA GLY A 145 -3.18 -7.15 12.69
C GLY A 145 -4.46 -7.86 12.23
N GLN A 146 -5.64 -7.49 12.77
CA GLN A 146 -6.90 -8.19 12.45
C GLN A 146 -7.73 -7.48 11.37
N HIS A 147 -7.44 -6.22 11.07
CA HIS A 147 -8.21 -5.41 10.13
C HIS A 147 -7.30 -4.71 9.12
N VAL A 148 -7.80 -4.51 7.91
CA VAL A 148 -7.20 -3.60 6.94
C VAL A 148 -8.22 -2.54 6.58
N MET A 149 -7.88 -1.28 6.84
CA MET A 149 -8.64 -0.14 6.36
C MET A 149 -8.05 0.39 5.06
N TYR A 150 -8.90 0.76 4.10
CA TYR A 150 -8.49 1.45 2.89
C TYR A 150 -9.54 2.46 2.45
N THR A 151 -9.18 3.33 1.53
CA THR A 151 -10.13 4.26 0.91
C THR A 151 -10.23 3.98 -0.60
N THR A 152 -11.41 4.26 -1.16
CA THR A 152 -11.59 4.39 -2.61
C THR A 152 -11.58 5.85 -3.06
N GLY A 153 -11.50 6.79 -2.10
CA GLY A 153 -11.76 8.22 -2.28
C GLY A 153 -13.23 8.59 -2.06
N THR A 154 -14.14 7.62 -2.18
CA THR A 154 -15.59 7.76 -1.97
C THR A 154 -16.05 7.03 -0.71
N TYR A 155 -15.44 5.90 -0.42
CA TYR A 155 -15.73 5.05 0.74
C TYR A 155 -14.47 4.85 1.58
N LEU A 156 -14.67 4.78 2.89
CA LEU A 156 -13.69 4.20 3.82
C LEU A 156 -14.15 2.79 4.14
N VAL A 157 -13.32 1.81 3.82
CA VAL A 157 -13.68 0.39 3.82
C VAL A 157 -12.80 -0.37 4.79
N ASN A 158 -13.43 -1.22 5.61
CA ASN A 158 -12.77 -2.16 6.50
C ASN A 158 -12.83 -3.58 5.93
N VAL A 159 -11.73 -4.29 6.01
CA VAL A 159 -11.61 -5.72 5.73
C VAL A 159 -11.25 -6.40 7.04
N ASP A 160 -12.13 -7.26 7.55
CA ASP A 160 -11.85 -8.14 8.67
C ASP A 160 -11.06 -9.35 8.17
N LEU A 161 -9.83 -9.47 8.63
CA LEU A 161 -8.95 -10.54 8.22
C LEU A 161 -9.31 -11.83 8.97
N ALA A 162 -9.78 -12.85 8.27
CA ALA A 162 -10.03 -14.14 8.87
C ALA A 162 -8.71 -14.78 9.34
N ASP A 163 -8.68 -15.29 10.57
CA ASP A 163 -7.50 -15.98 11.11
C ASP A 163 -7.15 -17.25 10.31
N THR A 164 -8.13 -17.83 9.63
CA THR A 164 -8.03 -19.09 8.90
C THR A 164 -7.45 -18.96 7.49
N ALA A 165 -7.29 -17.76 6.97
CA ALA A 165 -6.83 -17.56 5.58
C ALA A 165 -5.37 -18.01 5.33
N PHE A 166 -4.57 -18.21 6.38
CA PHE A 166 -3.20 -18.72 6.29
C PHE A 166 -3.05 -20.19 6.74
N ASP A 167 -4.02 -20.74 7.48
CA ASP A 167 -3.99 -22.15 7.93
C ASP A 167 -4.34 -23.14 6.78
N THR A 168 -4.92 -22.67 5.68
CA THR A 168 -5.35 -23.51 4.54
C THR A 168 -4.27 -23.73 3.48
N ALA A 169 -2.99 -23.60 3.82
CA ALA A 169 -1.89 -24.03 2.93
C ALA A 169 -1.92 -25.53 2.58
N PHE A 170 -2.86 -26.29 3.13
CA PHE A 170 -3.11 -27.71 2.84
C PHE A 170 -4.59 -27.95 2.51
N GLY A 171 -4.95 -27.69 1.28
CA GLY A 171 -5.93 -28.37 0.46
C GLY A 171 -7.19 -28.98 1.14
N ASP A 172 -8.09 -28.14 1.65
CA ASP A 172 -9.48 -28.50 1.81
C ASP A 172 -10.35 -27.43 1.11
N ASP A 173 -10.94 -27.82 -0.04
CA ASP A 173 -11.66 -26.95 -0.97
C ASP A 173 -13.01 -26.43 -0.44
N ASP A 174 -13.37 -26.64 0.83
CA ASP A 174 -14.70 -26.36 1.37
C ASP A 174 -14.75 -25.29 2.49
N CYS A 175 -13.69 -24.53 2.76
CA CYS A 175 -13.76 -23.46 3.75
C CYS A 175 -13.87 -22.09 3.10
N GLU A 176 -15.09 -21.70 2.71
CA GLU A 176 -15.47 -20.34 2.30
C GLU A 176 -15.53 -19.39 3.51
N ILE A 177 -14.44 -19.24 4.26
CA ILE A 177 -14.33 -18.11 5.20
C ILE A 177 -13.53 -17.05 4.48
N GLY A 178 -14.22 -16.26 3.65
CA GLY A 178 -13.68 -15.06 3.05
C GLY A 178 -13.49 -13.96 4.08
N ASP A 179 -12.54 -13.07 3.80
CA ASP A 179 -12.39 -11.83 4.55
C ASP A 179 -13.71 -11.04 4.48
N ALA A 180 -14.21 -10.56 5.63
CA ALA A 180 -15.47 -9.80 5.65
C ALA A 180 -15.20 -8.33 5.33
N ILE A 181 -15.88 -7.80 4.32
CA ILE A 181 -15.72 -6.42 3.85
C ILE A 181 -16.91 -5.59 4.31
N SER A 182 -16.66 -4.41 4.85
CA SER A 182 -17.70 -3.48 5.30
C SER A 182 -17.34 -2.03 5.02
N VAL A 183 -18.34 -1.24 4.62
CA VAL A 183 -18.19 0.21 4.47
C VAL A 183 -18.34 0.86 5.84
N VAL A 184 -17.30 1.56 6.30
CA VAL A 184 -17.27 2.26 7.59
C VAL A 184 -17.84 3.67 7.47
N ALA A 185 -17.52 4.36 6.39
CA ALA A 185 -17.98 5.71 6.10
C ALA A 185 -18.01 5.97 4.59
N SER A 186 -18.84 6.91 4.17
CA SER A 186 -18.98 7.37 2.79
C SER A 186 -19.07 8.89 2.72
N ILE A 187 -18.79 9.44 1.54
CA ILE A 187 -18.96 10.87 1.26
C ILE A 187 -20.46 11.23 1.07
N PRO A 188 -20.83 12.52 1.26
CA PRO A 188 -22.12 13.05 0.80
C PRO A 188 -22.30 12.86 -0.71
N GLN A 189 -23.57 12.78 -1.15
CA GLN A 189 -23.91 12.61 -2.57
C GLN A 189 -23.84 13.91 -3.39
N ASP A 190 -23.79 15.05 -2.71
CA ASP A 190 -23.66 16.40 -3.29
C ASP A 190 -22.24 16.94 -3.07
N GLY A 191 -21.68 17.59 -4.08
CA GLY A 191 -20.32 18.11 -4.05
C GLY A 191 -19.27 17.14 -4.62
N GLU A 192 -18.01 17.57 -4.54
CA GLU A 192 -16.82 16.79 -4.97
C GLU A 192 -16.02 16.32 -3.75
N TRP A 193 -16.70 15.63 -2.85
CA TRP A 193 -16.12 15.18 -1.60
C TRP A 193 -15.09 14.06 -1.81
N LYS A 194 -14.10 14.06 -0.93
CA LYS A 194 -13.12 12.98 -0.78
C LYS A 194 -13.08 12.51 0.67
N ILE A 195 -12.77 11.24 0.88
CA ILE A 195 -12.64 10.62 2.20
C ILE A 195 -11.35 9.79 2.27
N GLY A 196 -10.62 9.94 3.36
CA GLY A 196 -9.44 9.11 3.65
C GLY A 196 -8.25 9.33 2.72
N LEU A 197 -8.28 10.38 1.91
CA LEU A 197 -7.17 10.85 1.08
C LEU A 197 -6.60 12.14 1.67
N ALA A 198 -5.29 12.35 1.54
CA ALA A 198 -4.69 13.64 1.86
C ALA A 198 -5.11 14.68 0.81
N GLU A 199 -5.53 15.86 1.25
CA GLU A 199 -5.81 16.97 0.36
C GLU A 199 -4.52 17.49 -0.31
N PHE A 200 -4.66 18.33 -1.34
CA PHE A 200 -3.55 18.76 -2.19
C PHE A 200 -2.38 19.39 -1.41
N ALA A 201 -2.66 20.37 -0.52
CA ALA A 201 -1.62 21.08 0.21
C ALA A 201 -0.89 20.17 1.22
N ALA A 202 -1.59 19.21 1.81
CA ALA A 202 -0.97 18.21 2.69
C ALA A 202 0.09 17.38 1.96
N GLY A 203 -0.20 16.96 0.72
CA GLY A 203 0.74 16.20 -0.09
C GLY A 203 1.91 17.03 -0.60
N GLU A 204 1.66 18.22 -1.14
CA GLU A 204 2.68 19.06 -1.77
C GLU A 204 3.56 19.82 -0.77
N GLU A 205 2.97 20.32 0.31
CA GLU A 205 3.63 21.26 1.23
C GLU A 205 4.04 20.60 2.56
N MET A 206 3.26 19.62 3.05
CA MET A 206 3.45 19.02 4.36
C MET A 206 4.04 17.62 4.32
N ASN A 207 4.27 17.06 3.13
CA ASN A 207 4.77 15.69 2.94
C ASN A 207 3.89 14.65 3.67
N ARG A 208 2.58 14.89 3.73
CA ARG A 208 1.58 14.03 4.33
C ARG A 208 0.70 13.43 3.22
N TYR A 209 0.71 12.11 3.09
CA TYR A 209 -0.01 11.37 2.04
C TYR A 209 -1.14 10.51 2.59
N ASP A 210 -1.29 10.45 3.93
CA ASP A 210 -2.35 9.71 4.62
C ASP A 210 -3.54 10.62 4.94
N GLY A 211 -4.75 10.09 4.78
CA GLY A 211 -6.00 10.76 5.15
C GLY A 211 -6.79 10.00 6.22
N PHE A 212 -6.24 8.91 6.79
CA PHE A 212 -6.83 8.21 7.93
C PHE A 212 -5.78 7.46 8.76
N TRP A 213 -6.12 7.19 10.02
CA TRP A 213 -5.21 6.60 11.01
C TRP A 213 -5.95 5.71 11.99
N TRP A 214 -5.40 4.55 12.28
CA TRP A 214 -5.85 3.68 13.35
C TRP A 214 -5.50 4.24 14.72
N SER A 215 -6.39 4.05 15.71
CA SER A 215 -6.03 4.22 17.12
C SER A 215 -5.07 3.11 17.56
N PRO A 216 -4.19 3.37 18.56
CA PRO A 216 -3.21 2.36 19.02
C PRO A 216 -3.84 1.08 19.57
N ASP A 217 -5.10 1.12 20.02
CA ASP A 217 -5.86 -0.01 20.51
C ASP A 217 -6.73 -0.71 19.45
N SER A 218 -6.58 -0.33 18.18
CA SER A 218 -7.29 -0.88 17.01
C SER A 218 -8.82 -0.67 17.00
N LYS A 219 -9.38 0.14 17.92
CA LYS A 219 -10.83 0.27 18.08
C LYS A 219 -11.45 1.41 17.28
N TYR A 220 -10.65 2.39 16.90
CA TYR A 220 -11.11 3.61 16.25
C TYR A 220 -10.24 3.94 15.05
N VAL A 221 -10.85 4.62 14.10
CA VAL A 221 -10.16 5.22 12.95
C VAL A 221 -10.49 6.70 12.92
N LEU A 222 -9.47 7.55 12.92
CA LEU A 222 -9.59 8.96 12.58
C LEU A 222 -9.45 9.07 11.06
N PHE A 223 -10.29 9.84 10.40
CA PHE A 223 -10.18 10.13 8.97
C PHE A 223 -10.54 11.57 8.67
N GLU A 224 -10.04 12.09 7.55
CA GLU A 224 -10.42 13.39 7.02
C GLU A 224 -11.37 13.25 5.85
N THR A 225 -12.22 14.27 5.70
CA THR A 225 -13.06 14.49 4.53
C THR A 225 -12.93 15.95 4.11
N TYR A 226 -12.96 16.20 2.80
CA TYR A 226 -12.93 17.55 2.25
C TYR A 226 -13.74 17.61 0.96
N ASP A 227 -14.21 18.80 0.61
CA ASP A 227 -15.00 19.09 -0.59
C ASP A 227 -14.16 19.97 -1.53
N GLU A 228 -13.89 19.48 -2.75
CA GLU A 228 -13.13 20.18 -3.78
C GLU A 228 -14.03 21.08 -4.66
N SER A 229 -15.37 21.00 -4.53
CA SER A 229 -16.29 21.78 -5.36
C SER A 229 -16.12 23.30 -5.28
N PRO A 230 -15.63 23.91 -4.17
CA PRO A 230 -15.35 25.35 -4.15
C PRO A 230 -14.07 25.76 -4.91
N GLU A 231 -13.22 24.80 -5.31
CA GLU A 231 -11.97 25.11 -5.98
C GLU A 231 -12.19 25.43 -7.45
N PRO A 232 -11.56 26.49 -7.97
CA PRO A 232 -11.73 26.85 -9.39
C PRO A 232 -10.99 25.86 -10.31
N ILE A 233 -11.68 25.40 -11.34
CA ILE A 233 -11.08 24.56 -12.38
C ILE A 233 -10.22 25.42 -13.31
N TRP A 234 -8.93 25.14 -13.38
CA TRP A 234 -8.01 25.78 -14.31
C TRP A 234 -7.84 24.91 -15.58
N HIS A 235 -8.18 25.50 -16.73
CA HIS A 235 -7.95 24.85 -18.01
C HIS A 235 -6.59 25.29 -18.58
N LEU A 236 -5.67 24.34 -18.70
CA LEU A 236 -4.44 24.56 -19.46
C LEU A 236 -4.70 24.18 -20.90
N SER A 237 -4.61 25.14 -21.82
CA SER A 237 -4.60 24.85 -23.25
C SER A 237 -3.16 24.54 -23.66
N ASP A 238 -2.95 23.37 -24.25
CA ASP A 238 -1.71 23.06 -24.96
C ASP A 238 -1.60 23.98 -26.18
N PRO A 239 -0.47 24.69 -26.36
CA PRO A 239 -0.29 25.65 -27.50
C PRO A 239 -0.19 24.98 -28.86
#